data_10029d71b8efd77771481e5f88943985
#
_entry.id   10029d71b8efd77771481e5f88943985
#
_cell.length_a   1.000
_cell.length_b   1.000
_cell.length_c   1.000
_cell.angle_alpha   90.00
_cell.angle_beta   90.00
_cell.angle_gamma   90.00
#
_symmetry.space_group_name_H-M   'P 1'
#
loop_
_entity.id
_entity.type
_entity.pdbx_description
1 polymer ?
#
loop_
_entity_poly.entity_id
_entity_poly.type
_entity_poly.pdbx_seq_one_letter_code
_entity_poly.pdbx_strand_id
1 'polypeptide(L)'
;MISVVIPVHDEERSVALLYDELRSALEPVGHEWEAIFIDDGSTDGTFAALTRLHSQMDNVRVVRLRRNFGKAAALVAGFDQARGETVVTIDGDLQDDPAEIPRLLAKLDEGFDLVSGWKTRRRDPLSRRILSRVFNTVTSRFSGVRLHDMNCGLKAYRAEVVHGLRLYGELHRFIPVLAHYRGFRIAELPVNHRPREHGSSRYGLERYLRGFLDLLTVSFIGRYRHRPLHLFGGFGLALATIGIGILVYLTVDKVLGHAIGGRPLLTLGVLLVVVGMQFFSLGLISEMITSHHEERARERDRAELLVDEVLL
;
A
#
# COMPACT_ATOMS: atom_id res chain seq x y z
N MET A 1 -20.76 2.51 14.46
CA MET A 1 -19.61 2.13 15.33
C MET A 1 -18.30 2.43 14.63
N ILE A 2 -17.26 2.84 15.38
CA ILE A 2 -15.93 3.17 14.86
C ILE A 2 -14.93 2.15 15.40
N SER A 3 -14.11 1.53 14.54
CA SER A 3 -13.00 0.66 14.95
C SER A 3 -11.66 1.38 14.75
N VAL A 4 -10.90 1.59 15.82
CA VAL A 4 -9.56 2.19 15.76
C VAL A 4 -8.53 1.08 15.81
N VAL A 5 -7.78 0.89 14.72
CA VAL A 5 -6.74 -0.13 14.55
C VAL A 5 -5.38 0.49 14.84
N ILE A 6 -4.67 -0.06 15.82
CA ILE A 6 -3.46 0.51 16.40
C ILE A 6 -2.36 -0.55 16.39
N PRO A 7 -1.50 -0.60 15.36
CA PRO A 7 -0.31 -1.44 15.38
C PRO A 7 0.72 -0.90 16.37
N VAL A 8 1.24 -1.77 17.24
CA VAL A 8 2.24 -1.44 18.25
C VAL A 8 3.40 -2.44 18.25
N HIS A 9 4.61 -1.97 18.53
CA HIS A 9 5.80 -2.80 18.72
C HIS A 9 6.81 -2.08 19.61
N ASP A 10 7.06 -2.62 20.81
CA ASP A 10 7.89 -2.05 21.85
C ASP A 10 7.45 -0.62 22.26
N GLU A 11 6.16 -0.47 22.59
CA GLU A 11 5.50 0.79 22.93
C GLU A 11 4.85 0.77 24.35
N GLU A 12 5.50 0.10 25.30
CA GLU A 12 4.98 -0.09 26.69
C GLU A 12 4.49 1.21 27.33
N ARG A 13 5.21 2.33 27.09
CA ARG A 13 4.92 3.62 27.72
C ARG A 13 3.84 4.42 27.02
N SER A 14 3.57 4.10 25.76
CA SER A 14 2.69 4.89 24.91
C SER A 14 1.25 4.38 24.91
N VAL A 15 1.02 3.08 25.10
CA VAL A 15 -0.30 2.46 24.86
C VAL A 15 -1.41 3.00 25.76
N ALA A 16 -1.14 3.20 27.05
CA ALA A 16 -2.13 3.72 27.97
C ALA A 16 -2.46 5.19 27.70
N LEU A 17 -1.45 6.01 27.46
CA LEU A 17 -1.59 7.41 27.10
C LEU A 17 -2.38 7.59 25.80
N LEU A 18 -2.07 6.78 24.78
CA LEU A 18 -2.78 6.80 23.51
C LEU A 18 -4.26 6.44 23.69
N TYR A 19 -4.57 5.46 24.52
CA TYR A 19 -5.97 5.12 24.81
C TYR A 19 -6.72 6.29 25.46
N ASP A 20 -6.11 6.95 26.44
CA ASP A 20 -6.73 8.11 27.11
C ASP A 20 -6.95 9.27 26.15
N GLU A 21 -6.04 9.52 25.23
CA GLU A 21 -6.21 10.52 24.17
C GLU A 21 -7.31 10.13 23.18
N LEU A 22 -7.37 8.85 22.76
CA LEU A 22 -8.43 8.34 21.89
C LEU A 22 -9.79 8.48 22.54
N ARG A 23 -9.91 8.11 23.82
CA ARG A 23 -11.14 8.28 24.59
C ARG A 23 -11.58 9.73 24.61
N SER A 24 -10.66 10.64 24.91
CA SER A 24 -10.96 12.08 24.96
C SER A 24 -11.40 12.65 23.61
N ALA A 25 -10.88 12.10 22.50
CA ALA A 25 -11.22 12.53 21.15
C ALA A 25 -12.54 11.95 20.64
N LEU A 26 -12.88 10.70 21.03
CA LEU A 26 -14.01 9.96 20.46
C LEU A 26 -15.27 10.01 21.30
N GLU A 27 -15.19 10.10 22.64
CA GLU A 27 -16.38 10.24 23.49
C GLU A 27 -17.29 11.43 23.07
N PRO A 28 -16.75 12.62 22.74
CA PRO A 28 -17.59 13.73 22.30
C PRO A 28 -18.27 13.53 20.94
N VAL A 29 -17.77 12.59 20.11
CA VAL A 29 -18.36 12.28 18.79
C VAL A 29 -19.71 11.57 18.93
N GLY A 30 -19.98 10.92 20.09
CA GLY A 30 -21.25 10.28 20.39
C GLY A 30 -21.52 8.97 19.64
N HIS A 31 -20.53 8.41 18.99
CA HIS A 31 -20.61 7.09 18.35
C HIS A 31 -19.94 6.02 19.22
N GLU A 32 -20.52 4.83 19.23
CA GLU A 32 -19.81 3.66 19.79
C GLU A 32 -18.48 3.46 19.08
N TRP A 33 -17.44 3.13 19.83
CA TRP A 33 -16.11 2.89 19.31
C TRP A 33 -15.37 1.77 20.05
N GLU A 34 -14.46 1.13 19.35
CA GLU A 34 -13.53 0.14 19.89
C GLU A 34 -12.09 0.49 19.53
N ALA A 35 -11.15 0.18 20.42
CA ALA A 35 -9.72 0.24 20.18
C ALA A 35 -9.18 -1.19 19.99
N ILE A 36 -8.56 -1.45 18.84
CA ILE A 36 -7.98 -2.74 18.48
C ILE A 36 -6.47 -2.58 18.41
N PHE A 37 -5.79 -2.96 19.48
CA PHE A 37 -4.33 -2.95 19.55
C PHE A 37 -3.77 -4.24 18.95
N ILE A 38 -2.83 -4.11 18.02
CA ILE A 38 -2.15 -5.25 17.41
C ILE A 38 -0.69 -5.21 17.84
N ASP A 39 -0.36 -6.08 18.81
CA ASP A 39 1.03 -6.25 19.27
C ASP A 39 1.81 -7.08 18.23
N ASP A 40 2.66 -6.43 17.48
CA ASP A 40 3.52 -7.05 16.45
C ASP A 40 4.76 -7.72 17.07
N GLY A 41 4.51 -8.60 18.06
CA GLY A 41 5.55 -9.41 18.70
C GLY A 41 6.53 -8.58 19.52
N SER A 42 6.03 -7.68 20.36
CA SER A 42 6.86 -6.87 21.28
C SER A 42 7.68 -7.73 22.23
N THR A 43 8.87 -7.25 22.56
CA THR A 43 9.84 -7.89 23.45
C THR A 43 9.92 -7.23 24.83
N ASP A 44 9.34 -6.05 24.98
CA ASP A 44 9.23 -5.28 26.22
C ASP A 44 7.92 -5.56 27.00
N GLY A 45 7.54 -4.67 27.90
CA GLY A 45 6.29 -4.75 28.68
C GLY A 45 5.00 -4.39 27.93
N THR A 46 5.04 -4.12 26.62
CA THR A 46 3.88 -3.68 25.83
C THR A 46 2.69 -4.61 25.96
N PHE A 47 2.87 -5.92 25.76
CA PHE A 47 1.78 -6.88 25.87
C PHE A 47 1.15 -6.92 27.26
N ALA A 48 1.98 -6.82 28.31
CA ALA A 48 1.47 -6.76 29.69
C ALA A 48 0.67 -5.49 29.97
N ALA A 49 1.10 -4.35 29.41
CA ALA A 49 0.36 -3.08 29.49
C ALA A 49 -0.99 -3.18 28.77
N LEU A 50 -1.01 -3.74 27.55
CA LEU A 50 -2.24 -3.98 26.79
C LEU A 50 -3.20 -4.94 27.48
N THR A 51 -2.70 -6.00 28.10
CA THR A 51 -3.54 -6.96 28.86
C THR A 51 -4.23 -6.27 30.05
N ARG A 52 -3.49 -5.41 30.76
CA ARG A 52 -4.08 -4.60 31.85
C ARG A 52 -5.15 -3.65 31.32
N LEU A 53 -4.87 -2.95 30.22
CA LEU A 53 -5.81 -2.03 29.61
C LEU A 53 -7.10 -2.75 29.16
N HIS A 54 -6.96 -3.91 28.51
CA HIS A 54 -8.10 -4.75 28.12
C HIS A 54 -8.94 -5.21 29.31
N SER A 55 -8.31 -5.55 30.46
CA SER A 55 -9.05 -5.96 31.66
C SER A 55 -9.82 -4.81 32.35
N GLN A 56 -9.50 -3.56 32.04
CA GLN A 56 -10.12 -2.37 32.63
C GLN A 56 -11.15 -1.73 31.71
N MET A 57 -11.09 -1.96 30.42
CA MET A 57 -11.88 -1.26 29.39
C MET A 57 -12.55 -2.27 28.45
N ASP A 58 -13.89 -2.28 28.44
CA ASP A 58 -14.69 -3.23 27.64
C ASP A 58 -14.59 -3.01 26.13
N ASN A 59 -14.23 -1.78 25.70
CA ASN A 59 -14.07 -1.42 24.30
C ASN A 59 -12.64 -1.61 23.76
N VAL A 60 -11.73 -2.20 24.54
CA VAL A 60 -10.36 -2.50 24.11
C VAL A 60 -10.24 -3.97 23.73
N ARG A 61 -9.71 -4.20 22.55
CA ARG A 61 -9.36 -5.54 22.06
C ARG A 61 -7.87 -5.61 21.76
N VAL A 62 -7.28 -6.76 22.01
CA VAL A 62 -5.84 -6.97 21.83
C VAL A 62 -5.61 -8.22 20.99
N VAL A 63 -4.82 -8.08 19.95
CA VAL A 63 -4.35 -9.19 19.11
C VAL A 63 -2.84 -9.22 19.21
N ARG A 64 -2.26 -10.37 19.57
CA ARG A 64 -0.82 -10.57 19.63
C ARG A 64 -0.34 -11.43 18.48
N LEU A 65 0.61 -10.94 17.72
CA LEU A 65 1.29 -11.72 16.68
C LEU A 65 2.43 -12.54 17.30
N ARG A 66 2.71 -13.70 16.71
CA ARG A 66 3.74 -14.63 17.25
C ARG A 66 5.16 -14.06 17.24
N ARG A 67 5.45 -13.11 16.33
CA ARG A 67 6.72 -12.40 16.21
C ARG A 67 6.47 -11.10 15.43
N ASN A 68 7.46 -10.27 15.30
CA ASN A 68 7.41 -9.11 14.41
C ASN A 68 7.28 -9.57 12.94
N PHE A 69 6.11 -9.29 12.34
CA PHE A 69 5.79 -9.51 10.93
C PHE A 69 5.75 -8.20 10.14
N GLY A 70 5.83 -7.04 10.83
CA GLY A 70 5.79 -5.71 10.27
C GLY A 70 4.39 -5.11 10.19
N LYS A 71 4.35 -3.78 10.04
CA LYS A 71 3.13 -2.96 10.11
C LYS A 71 2.01 -3.41 9.16
N ALA A 72 2.35 -3.90 7.96
CA ALA A 72 1.34 -4.36 7.01
C ALA A 72 0.56 -5.57 7.55
N ALA A 73 1.26 -6.55 8.14
CA ALA A 73 0.63 -7.74 8.74
C ALA A 73 -0.22 -7.36 9.96
N ALA A 74 0.28 -6.46 10.81
CA ALA A 74 -0.46 -5.96 11.96
C ALA A 74 -1.75 -5.23 11.54
N LEU A 75 -1.70 -4.40 10.48
CA LEU A 75 -2.88 -3.73 9.96
C LEU A 75 -3.91 -4.72 9.40
N VAL A 76 -3.47 -5.74 8.64
CA VAL A 76 -4.39 -6.79 8.13
C VAL A 76 -5.09 -7.50 9.30
N ALA A 77 -4.32 -7.93 10.31
CA ALA A 77 -4.90 -8.57 11.49
C ALA A 77 -5.91 -7.66 12.21
N GLY A 78 -5.65 -6.35 12.24
CA GLY A 78 -6.57 -5.37 12.82
C GLY A 78 -7.82 -5.16 11.97
N PHE A 79 -7.69 -5.08 10.66
CA PHE A 79 -8.82 -4.94 9.73
C PHE A 79 -9.76 -6.16 9.79
N ASP A 80 -9.21 -7.36 9.90
CA ASP A 80 -9.99 -8.60 10.05
C ASP A 80 -10.78 -8.65 11.37
N GLN A 81 -10.35 -7.90 12.37
CA GLN A 81 -11.02 -7.81 13.68
C GLN A 81 -11.96 -6.61 13.81
N ALA A 82 -11.90 -5.65 12.91
CA ALA A 82 -12.72 -4.44 12.94
C ALA A 82 -14.20 -4.77 12.69
N ARG A 83 -15.07 -4.25 13.57
CA ARG A 83 -16.54 -4.47 13.53
C ARG A 83 -17.29 -3.20 13.09
N GLY A 84 -16.61 -2.05 13.11
CA GLY A 84 -17.20 -0.76 12.80
C GLY A 84 -17.40 -0.55 11.31
N GLU A 85 -18.45 0.17 10.95
CA GLU A 85 -18.68 0.66 9.58
C GLU A 85 -17.62 1.65 9.13
N THR A 86 -16.96 2.27 10.11
CA THR A 86 -15.82 3.16 9.89
C THR A 86 -14.60 2.63 10.63
N VAL A 87 -13.49 2.52 9.92
CA VAL A 87 -12.21 2.08 10.46
C VAL A 87 -11.24 3.25 10.47
N VAL A 88 -10.52 3.44 11.56
CA VAL A 88 -9.46 4.44 11.70
C VAL A 88 -8.14 3.72 11.98
N THR A 89 -7.07 4.09 11.31
CA THR A 89 -5.72 3.64 11.67
C THR A 89 -4.95 4.78 12.31
N ILE A 90 -4.18 4.49 13.35
CA ILE A 90 -3.29 5.42 14.03
C ILE A 90 -2.04 4.68 14.53
N ASP A 91 -0.87 5.32 14.50
CA ASP A 91 0.36 4.72 14.99
C ASP A 91 0.44 4.78 16.53
N GLY A 92 1.01 3.73 17.15
CA GLY A 92 1.09 3.60 18.61
C GLY A 92 2.13 4.50 19.31
N ASP A 93 2.91 5.29 18.56
CA ASP A 93 4.08 6.05 19.05
C ASP A 93 3.78 7.49 19.49
N LEU A 94 2.49 7.86 19.66
CA LEU A 94 1.99 9.18 20.07
C LEU A 94 2.36 10.33 19.13
N GLN A 95 2.90 10.06 17.94
CA GLN A 95 3.23 11.12 16.98
C GLN A 95 2.00 11.66 16.24
N ASP A 96 1.03 10.82 15.96
CA ASP A 96 -0.25 11.20 15.38
C ASP A 96 -1.21 11.66 16.47
N ASP A 97 -1.95 12.75 16.24
CA ASP A 97 -2.84 13.36 17.22
C ASP A 97 -4.26 12.78 17.10
N PRO A 98 -4.77 12.03 18.10
CA PRO A 98 -6.14 11.49 18.07
C PRO A 98 -7.23 12.56 17.96
N ALA A 99 -6.96 13.80 18.39
CA ALA A 99 -7.92 14.92 18.27
C ALA A 99 -8.26 15.28 16.81
N GLU A 100 -7.49 14.80 15.85
CA GLU A 100 -7.78 14.97 14.41
C GLU A 100 -8.79 13.95 13.87
N ILE A 101 -9.08 12.86 14.61
CA ILE A 101 -9.99 11.80 14.15
C ILE A 101 -11.40 12.35 13.84
N PRO A 102 -12.04 13.17 14.68
CA PRO A 102 -13.37 13.71 14.37
C PRO A 102 -13.42 14.49 13.04
N ARG A 103 -12.33 15.20 12.68
CA ARG A 103 -12.23 15.92 11.41
C ARG A 103 -12.13 14.98 10.20
N LEU A 104 -11.41 13.84 10.36
CA LEU A 104 -11.32 12.81 9.33
C LEU A 104 -12.67 12.12 9.11
N LEU A 105 -13.41 11.85 10.20
CA LEU A 105 -14.75 11.27 10.15
C LEU A 105 -15.73 12.21 9.43
N ALA A 106 -15.75 13.48 9.81
CA ALA A 106 -16.57 14.48 9.13
C ALA A 106 -16.25 14.57 7.63
N LYS A 107 -14.99 14.42 7.25
CA LYS A 107 -14.58 14.39 5.84
C LYS A 107 -15.05 13.13 5.10
N LEU A 108 -15.09 11.96 5.77
CA LEU A 108 -15.71 10.75 5.21
C LEU A 108 -17.20 10.96 4.92
N ASP A 109 -17.90 11.69 5.80
CA ASP A 109 -19.34 11.94 5.67
C ASP A 109 -19.68 12.88 4.50
N GLU A 110 -18.70 13.61 3.95
CA GLU A 110 -18.85 14.34 2.69
C GLU A 110 -18.93 13.40 1.46
N GLY A 111 -18.87 12.08 1.67
CA GLY A 111 -19.00 11.05 0.64
C GLY A 111 -17.65 10.53 0.10
N PHE A 112 -16.58 10.64 0.85
CA PHE A 112 -15.32 9.97 0.57
C PHE A 112 -15.29 8.59 1.24
N ASP A 113 -14.52 7.67 0.67
CA ASP A 113 -14.41 6.30 1.17
C ASP A 113 -13.12 6.12 1.98
N LEU A 114 -12.10 6.94 1.71
CA LEU A 114 -10.84 7.01 2.43
C LEU A 114 -10.39 8.45 2.60
N VAL A 115 -10.03 8.83 3.83
CA VAL A 115 -9.42 10.12 4.14
C VAL A 115 -8.05 9.88 4.77
N SER A 116 -6.99 10.38 4.14
CA SER A 116 -5.62 10.28 4.64
C SER A 116 -5.21 11.58 5.34
N GLY A 117 -4.55 11.47 6.47
CA GLY A 117 -3.91 12.64 7.07
C GLY A 117 -2.73 13.12 6.22
N TRP A 118 -2.46 14.42 6.28
CA TRP A 118 -1.30 15.07 5.69
C TRP A 118 -0.51 15.82 6.75
N LYS A 119 0.70 15.37 7.06
CA LYS A 119 1.61 15.98 8.04
C LYS A 119 2.24 17.27 7.48
N THR A 120 1.61 18.41 7.70
CA THR A 120 2.01 19.71 7.11
C THR A 120 3.29 20.26 7.75
N ARG A 121 3.46 20.11 9.06
CA ARG A 121 4.60 20.65 9.84
C ARG A 121 5.62 19.56 10.17
N ARG A 122 6.27 19.01 9.14
CA ARG A 122 7.36 18.05 9.37
C ARG A 122 8.62 18.76 9.86
N ARG A 123 9.11 18.36 11.04
CA ARG A 123 10.40 18.78 11.60
C ARG A 123 11.56 17.86 11.16
N ASP A 124 11.38 17.12 10.09
CA ASP A 124 12.40 16.22 9.53
C ASP A 124 13.58 17.00 8.88
N PRO A 125 14.80 16.43 8.87
CA PRO A 125 15.93 16.96 8.13
C PRO A 125 15.61 17.20 6.65
N LEU A 126 16.20 18.24 6.06
CA LEU A 126 15.94 18.67 4.67
C LEU A 126 16.12 17.52 3.66
N SER A 127 17.12 16.66 3.84
CA SER A 127 17.36 15.50 2.99
C SER A 127 16.18 14.53 2.97
N ARG A 128 15.58 14.24 4.12
CA ARG A 128 14.39 13.38 4.22
C ARG A 128 13.15 14.03 3.59
N ARG A 129 13.00 15.35 3.72
CA ARG A 129 11.88 16.09 3.12
C ARG A 129 11.95 16.08 1.59
N ILE A 130 13.13 16.29 1.00
CA ILE A 130 13.32 16.25 -0.46
C ILE A 130 12.99 14.86 -0.99
N LEU A 131 13.55 13.83 -0.35
CA LEU A 131 13.37 12.45 -0.77
C LEU A 131 11.90 11.98 -0.65
N SER A 132 11.20 12.39 0.42
CA SER A 132 9.76 12.15 0.57
C SER A 132 8.95 12.87 -0.51
N ARG A 133 9.31 14.11 -0.90
CA ARG A 133 8.66 14.81 -2.00
C ARG A 133 8.85 14.10 -3.33
N VAL A 134 10.08 13.69 -3.64
CA VAL A 134 10.37 12.93 -4.87
C VAL A 134 9.54 11.66 -4.90
N PHE A 135 9.54 10.89 -3.81
CA PHE A 135 8.75 9.67 -3.68
C PHE A 135 7.25 9.94 -3.91
N ASN A 136 6.68 10.92 -3.21
CA ASN A 136 5.25 11.25 -3.35
C ASN A 136 4.91 11.75 -4.76
N THR A 137 5.77 12.57 -5.39
CA THR A 137 5.57 13.05 -6.76
C THR A 137 5.61 11.91 -7.77
N VAL A 138 6.59 11.02 -7.65
CA VAL A 138 6.71 9.84 -8.52
C VAL A 138 5.50 8.93 -8.31
N THR A 139 5.15 8.63 -7.06
CA THR A 139 3.97 7.81 -6.74
C THR A 139 2.69 8.42 -7.30
N SER A 140 2.47 9.72 -7.11
CA SER A 140 1.28 10.42 -7.61
C SER A 140 1.19 10.38 -9.13
N ARG A 141 2.33 10.55 -9.84
CA ARG A 141 2.35 10.53 -11.30
C ARG A 141 2.09 9.14 -11.87
N PHE A 142 2.62 8.10 -11.22
CA PHE A 142 2.42 6.71 -11.68
C PHE A 142 1.06 6.14 -11.28
N SER A 143 0.58 6.46 -10.09
CA SER A 143 -0.69 5.93 -9.57
C SER A 143 -1.93 6.72 -10.03
N GLY A 144 -1.77 7.97 -10.45
CA GLY A 144 -2.88 8.89 -10.72
C GLY A 144 -3.49 9.50 -9.46
N VAL A 145 -3.08 9.10 -8.26
CA VAL A 145 -3.55 9.61 -6.97
C VAL A 145 -2.70 10.80 -6.54
N ARG A 146 -3.31 11.96 -6.37
CA ARG A 146 -2.59 13.17 -5.93
C ARG A 146 -2.74 13.32 -4.41
N LEU A 147 -1.75 12.86 -3.66
CA LEU A 147 -1.63 13.07 -2.22
C LEU A 147 -0.28 13.69 -1.88
N HIS A 148 -0.27 14.57 -0.89
CA HIS A 148 0.95 15.19 -0.38
C HIS A 148 1.72 14.24 0.55
N ASP A 149 1.00 13.34 1.25
CA ASP A 149 1.59 12.37 2.18
C ASP A 149 0.98 10.97 2.06
N MET A 150 1.61 10.12 1.27
CA MET A 150 1.19 8.71 1.11
C MET A 150 1.38 7.89 2.38
N ASN A 151 2.33 8.29 3.24
CA ASN A 151 2.80 7.47 4.37
C ASN A 151 2.25 7.92 5.74
N CYS A 152 1.25 8.78 5.80
CA CYS A 152 0.62 9.12 7.08
C CYS A 152 -0.01 7.86 7.71
N GLY A 153 0.21 7.64 9.03
CA GLY A 153 -0.40 6.54 9.79
C GLY A 153 -1.87 6.79 10.06
N LEU A 154 -2.21 8.05 10.30
CA LEU A 154 -3.58 8.47 10.62
C LEU A 154 -4.43 8.53 9.36
N LYS A 155 -5.38 7.61 9.24
CA LYS A 155 -6.33 7.52 8.12
C LYS A 155 -7.68 7.03 8.63
N ALA A 156 -8.75 7.47 7.98
CA ALA A 156 -10.10 6.97 8.19
C ALA A 156 -10.63 6.32 6.91
N TYR A 157 -11.39 5.24 7.06
CA TYR A 157 -11.90 4.42 5.96
C TYR A 157 -13.35 4.02 6.21
N ARG A 158 -14.14 3.87 5.14
CA ARG A 158 -15.32 3.01 5.18
C ARG A 158 -14.87 1.54 5.27
N ALA A 159 -15.57 0.70 6.01
CA ALA A 159 -15.19 -0.70 6.25
C ALA A 159 -14.94 -1.48 4.93
N GLU A 160 -15.74 -1.21 3.89
CA GLU A 160 -15.60 -1.83 2.57
C GLU A 160 -14.25 -1.55 1.88
N VAL A 161 -13.58 -0.45 2.22
CA VAL A 161 -12.24 -0.13 1.69
C VAL A 161 -11.20 -1.11 2.22
N VAL A 162 -11.25 -1.41 3.52
CA VAL A 162 -10.26 -2.26 4.19
C VAL A 162 -10.54 -3.75 4.01
N HIS A 163 -11.81 -4.13 3.84
CA HIS A 163 -12.18 -5.51 3.57
C HIS A 163 -11.60 -5.97 2.22
N GLY A 164 -10.85 -7.06 2.26
CA GLY A 164 -10.18 -7.63 1.09
C GLY A 164 -8.93 -6.88 0.62
N LEU A 165 -8.42 -5.90 1.39
CA LEU A 165 -7.09 -5.36 1.15
C LEU A 165 -6.03 -6.43 1.45
N ARG A 166 -5.25 -6.80 0.44
CA ARG A 166 -4.10 -7.69 0.60
C ARG A 166 -2.85 -6.85 0.79
N LEU A 167 -2.44 -6.68 2.05
CA LEU A 167 -1.23 -5.93 2.40
C LEU A 167 -0.11 -6.92 2.77
N TYR A 168 1.05 -6.73 2.18
CA TYR A 168 2.28 -7.45 2.51
C TYR A 168 3.49 -6.51 2.34
N GLY A 169 4.62 -6.82 2.97
CA GLY A 169 5.80 -5.97 2.90
C GLY A 169 5.50 -4.53 3.37
N GLU A 170 5.82 -3.57 2.54
CA GLU A 170 5.61 -2.14 2.84
C GLU A 170 4.34 -1.56 2.16
N LEU A 171 3.43 -2.41 1.65
CA LEU A 171 2.24 -1.97 0.91
C LEU A 171 1.25 -1.14 1.73
N HIS A 172 1.35 -1.16 3.05
CA HIS A 172 0.58 -0.29 3.93
C HIS A 172 0.72 1.21 3.60
N ARG A 173 1.84 1.62 2.98
CA ARG A 173 2.07 3.01 2.51
C ARG A 173 1.21 3.36 1.31
N PHE A 174 0.84 2.36 0.53
CA PHE A 174 0.12 2.52 -0.72
C PHE A 174 -1.37 2.20 -0.61
N ILE A 175 -1.91 2.06 0.62
CA ILE A 175 -3.35 1.82 0.82
C ILE A 175 -4.21 2.81 0.02
N PRO A 176 -3.92 4.13 0.00
CA PRO A 176 -4.72 5.05 -0.82
C PRO A 176 -4.66 4.73 -2.31
N VAL A 177 -3.50 4.32 -2.82
CA VAL A 177 -3.34 3.95 -4.23
C VAL A 177 -4.12 2.67 -4.55
N LEU A 178 -4.03 1.66 -3.67
CA LEU A 178 -4.76 0.40 -3.80
C LEU A 178 -6.28 0.62 -3.76
N ALA A 179 -6.75 1.50 -2.87
CA ALA A 179 -8.15 1.90 -2.78
C ALA A 179 -8.61 2.63 -4.06
N HIS A 180 -7.80 3.57 -4.57
CA HIS A 180 -8.09 4.27 -5.82
C HIS A 180 -8.26 3.33 -7.02
N TYR A 181 -7.38 2.35 -7.16
CA TYR A 181 -7.47 1.35 -8.23
C TYR A 181 -8.71 0.45 -8.12
N ARG A 182 -9.32 0.36 -6.93
CA ARG A 182 -10.60 -0.32 -6.70
C ARG A 182 -11.80 0.59 -6.91
N GLY A 183 -11.59 1.86 -7.29
CA GLY A 183 -12.64 2.83 -7.59
C GLY A 183 -13.11 3.67 -6.40
N PHE A 184 -12.49 3.55 -5.22
CA PHE A 184 -12.85 4.32 -4.04
C PHE A 184 -12.42 5.79 -4.14
N ARG A 185 -13.24 6.67 -3.56
CA ARG A 185 -13.03 8.13 -3.52
C ARG A 185 -12.12 8.48 -2.35
N ILE A 186 -11.00 9.16 -2.65
CA ILE A 186 -9.97 9.48 -1.66
C ILE A 186 -9.90 10.98 -1.43
N ALA A 187 -9.76 11.38 -0.17
CA ALA A 187 -9.44 12.74 0.24
C ALA A 187 -8.19 12.78 1.11
N GLU A 188 -7.63 13.97 1.27
CA GLU A 188 -6.52 14.24 2.17
C GLU A 188 -6.88 15.43 3.05
N LEU A 189 -6.49 15.38 4.32
CA LEU A 189 -6.72 16.42 5.30
C LEU A 189 -5.42 16.79 6.02
N PRO A 190 -5.07 18.09 6.16
CA PRO A 190 -3.92 18.48 6.96
C PRO A 190 -4.18 18.16 8.43
N VAL A 191 -3.25 17.41 9.04
CA VAL A 191 -3.32 16.96 10.43
C VAL A 191 -2.09 17.42 11.22
N ASN A 192 -2.28 17.56 12.52
CA ASN A 192 -1.20 17.84 13.46
C ASN A 192 -0.31 16.59 13.62
N HIS A 193 1.00 16.82 13.76
CA HIS A 193 1.97 15.76 13.98
C HIS A 193 2.97 16.19 15.02
N ARG A 194 3.08 15.40 16.10
CA ARG A 194 3.93 15.68 17.24
C ARG A 194 5.35 15.14 17.00
N PRO A 195 6.38 15.74 17.61
CA PRO A 195 7.72 15.17 17.61
C PRO A 195 7.71 13.86 18.39
N ARG A 196 8.55 12.91 17.97
CA ARG A 196 8.71 11.64 18.70
C ARG A 196 9.36 11.89 20.05
N GLU A 197 8.73 11.48 21.13
CA GLU A 197 9.27 11.65 22.48
C GLU A 197 10.22 10.52 22.89
N HIS A 198 10.02 9.30 22.36
CA HIS A 198 10.80 8.11 22.70
C HIS A 198 11.21 7.31 21.46
N GLY A 199 12.41 6.71 21.49
CA GLY A 199 12.94 5.80 20.48
C GLY A 199 13.79 6.44 19.37
N SER A 200 14.67 5.63 18.75
CA SER A 200 15.52 6.03 17.63
C SER A 200 15.02 5.48 16.30
N SER A 201 15.09 6.28 15.24
CA SER A 201 14.75 5.82 13.89
C SER A 201 15.82 4.86 13.35
N ARG A 202 15.50 3.57 13.24
CA ARG A 202 16.40 2.48 12.78
C ARG A 202 16.51 2.34 11.25
N TYR A 203 16.17 3.34 10.44
CA TYR A 203 16.01 3.16 8.98
C TYR A 203 17.17 3.75 8.17
N GLY A 204 17.84 2.89 7.37
CA GLY A 204 18.90 3.24 6.42
C GLY A 204 18.43 3.51 4.98
N LEU A 205 19.41 3.72 4.06
CA LEU A 205 19.19 3.96 2.62
C LEU A 205 18.43 2.82 1.89
N GLU A 206 18.53 1.59 2.39
CA GLU A 206 17.85 0.39 1.87
C GLU A 206 16.33 0.55 1.78
N ARG A 207 15.73 1.35 2.67
CA ARG A 207 14.30 1.67 2.64
C ARG A 207 13.85 2.33 1.33
N TYR A 208 14.69 3.13 0.72
CA TYR A 208 14.33 3.86 -0.51
C TYR A 208 14.31 2.93 -1.72
N LEU A 209 15.26 2.01 -1.79
CA LEU A 209 15.27 0.99 -2.84
C LEU A 209 14.05 0.07 -2.71
N ARG A 210 13.74 -0.39 -1.48
CA ARG A 210 12.54 -1.18 -1.22
C ARG A 210 11.27 -0.39 -1.58
N GLY A 211 11.16 0.87 -1.15
CA GLY A 211 10.00 1.72 -1.49
C GLY A 211 9.84 1.95 -2.99
N PHE A 212 10.93 2.04 -3.75
CA PHE A 212 10.87 2.13 -5.21
C PHE A 212 10.38 0.82 -5.85
N LEU A 213 10.88 -0.33 -5.39
CA LEU A 213 10.42 -1.65 -5.86
C LEU A 213 8.94 -1.87 -5.51
N ASP A 214 8.53 -1.47 -4.30
CA ASP A 214 7.12 -1.53 -3.88
C ASP A 214 6.23 -0.64 -4.76
N LEU A 215 6.71 0.56 -5.12
CA LEU A 215 6.00 1.45 -6.03
C LEU A 215 5.83 0.81 -7.42
N LEU A 216 6.88 0.18 -7.95
CA LEU A 216 6.77 -0.55 -9.21
C LEU A 216 5.75 -1.67 -9.11
N THR A 217 5.79 -2.43 -8.01
CA THR A 217 4.84 -3.53 -7.73
C THR A 217 3.41 -3.02 -7.68
N VAL A 218 3.13 -1.96 -6.91
CA VAL A 218 1.78 -1.37 -6.79
C VAL A 218 1.30 -0.80 -8.11
N SER A 219 2.17 -0.10 -8.83
CA SER A 219 1.82 0.47 -10.14
C SER A 219 1.52 -0.62 -11.17
N PHE A 220 2.29 -1.72 -11.13
CA PHE A 220 2.06 -2.89 -11.97
C PHE A 220 0.74 -3.57 -11.64
N ILE A 221 0.51 -3.90 -10.35
CA ILE A 221 -0.72 -4.55 -9.88
C ILE A 221 -1.94 -3.67 -10.16
N GLY A 222 -1.84 -2.36 -9.97
CA GLY A 222 -2.98 -1.47 -10.14
C GLY A 222 -3.35 -1.19 -11.59
N ARG A 223 -2.37 -0.93 -12.44
CA ARG A 223 -2.62 -0.48 -13.81
C ARG A 223 -2.63 -1.59 -14.85
N TYR A 224 -1.82 -2.63 -14.63
CA TYR A 224 -1.61 -3.71 -15.62
C TYR A 224 -2.09 -5.08 -15.14
N ARG A 225 -2.79 -5.15 -13.99
CA ARG A 225 -3.34 -6.39 -13.45
C ARG A 225 -4.20 -7.16 -14.46
N HIS A 226 -5.02 -6.46 -15.23
CA HIS A 226 -5.96 -7.05 -16.18
C HIS A 226 -5.42 -7.15 -17.61
N ARG A 227 -4.29 -6.50 -17.92
CA ARG A 227 -3.71 -6.46 -19.28
C ARG A 227 -2.19 -6.37 -19.25
N PRO A 228 -1.48 -7.34 -18.68
CA PRO A 228 -0.01 -7.32 -18.60
C PRO A 228 0.66 -7.38 -19.99
N LEU A 229 -0.01 -7.99 -20.99
CA LEU A 229 0.48 -8.03 -22.37
C LEU A 229 0.68 -6.63 -22.96
N HIS A 230 -0.15 -5.65 -22.60
CA HIS A 230 0.02 -4.29 -23.13
C HIS A 230 1.34 -3.64 -22.67
N LEU A 231 1.81 -3.95 -21.46
CA LEU A 231 3.09 -3.43 -20.97
C LEU A 231 4.27 -4.21 -21.59
N PHE A 232 4.33 -5.52 -21.33
CA PHE A 232 5.46 -6.35 -21.75
C PHE A 232 5.49 -6.55 -23.26
N GLY A 233 4.34 -6.81 -23.87
CA GLY A 233 4.24 -6.98 -25.31
C GLY A 233 4.55 -5.70 -26.09
N GLY A 234 4.06 -4.54 -25.62
CA GLY A 234 4.38 -3.24 -26.24
C GLY A 234 5.87 -2.93 -26.17
N PHE A 235 6.49 -3.12 -25.01
CA PHE A 235 7.93 -2.93 -24.85
C PHE A 235 8.74 -3.94 -25.69
N GLY A 236 8.34 -5.21 -25.67
CA GLY A 236 8.95 -6.27 -26.46
C GLY A 236 8.87 -6.00 -27.96
N LEU A 237 7.72 -5.57 -28.46
CA LEU A 237 7.52 -5.23 -29.86
C LEU A 237 8.39 -4.02 -30.28
N ALA A 238 8.51 -3.00 -29.44
CA ALA A 238 9.37 -1.84 -29.70
C ALA A 238 10.85 -2.26 -29.83
N LEU A 239 11.35 -3.06 -28.89
CA LEU A 239 12.73 -3.58 -28.96
C LEU A 239 12.97 -4.44 -30.19
N ALA A 240 12.05 -5.36 -30.50
CA ALA A 240 12.16 -6.21 -31.68
C ALA A 240 12.15 -5.39 -32.98
N THR A 241 11.29 -4.36 -33.08
CA THR A 241 11.22 -3.47 -34.25
C THR A 241 12.53 -2.69 -34.45
N ILE A 242 13.11 -2.16 -33.36
CA ILE A 242 14.42 -1.48 -33.42
C ILE A 242 15.51 -2.46 -33.87
N GLY A 243 15.53 -3.68 -33.28
CA GLY A 243 16.49 -4.71 -33.64
C GLY A 243 16.38 -5.13 -35.10
N ILE A 244 15.16 -5.37 -35.58
CA ILE A 244 14.91 -5.72 -37.00
C ILE A 244 15.36 -4.55 -37.91
N GLY A 245 15.07 -3.29 -37.57
CA GLY A 245 15.55 -2.13 -38.32
C GLY A 245 17.07 -2.10 -38.46
N ILE A 246 17.80 -2.37 -37.37
CA ILE A 246 19.27 -2.49 -37.37
C ILE A 246 19.74 -3.62 -38.30
N LEU A 247 19.11 -4.79 -38.21
CA LEU A 247 19.48 -5.94 -39.03
C LEU A 247 19.20 -5.72 -40.51
N VAL A 248 18.05 -5.10 -40.84
CA VAL A 248 17.74 -4.69 -42.26
C VAL A 248 18.75 -3.71 -42.76
N TYR A 249 19.08 -2.66 -42.02
CA TYR A 249 20.13 -1.70 -42.39
C TYR A 249 21.45 -2.39 -42.69
N LEU A 250 21.93 -3.29 -41.81
CA LEU A 250 23.18 -4.02 -42.01
C LEU A 250 23.12 -5.01 -43.17
N THR A 251 21.95 -5.59 -43.44
CA THR A 251 21.75 -6.45 -44.59
C THR A 251 21.90 -5.68 -45.92
N VAL A 252 21.28 -4.50 -45.99
CA VAL A 252 21.44 -3.60 -47.16
C VAL A 252 22.90 -3.17 -47.32
N ASP A 253 23.58 -2.79 -46.22
CA ASP A 253 24.99 -2.40 -46.22
C ASP A 253 25.89 -3.52 -46.72
N LYS A 254 25.60 -4.79 -46.35
CA LYS A 254 26.25 -5.96 -46.86
C LYS A 254 26.06 -6.15 -48.38
N VAL A 255 24.83 -5.98 -48.85
CA VAL A 255 24.51 -6.12 -50.29
C VAL A 255 25.24 -5.07 -51.11
N LEU A 256 25.45 -3.89 -50.54
CA LEU A 256 26.24 -2.78 -51.16
C LEU A 256 27.75 -3.04 -51.14
N GLY A 257 28.22 -4.23 -50.65
CA GLY A 257 29.63 -4.63 -50.69
C GLY A 257 30.42 -4.30 -49.42
N HIS A 258 29.82 -3.75 -48.39
CA HIS A 258 30.51 -3.43 -47.14
C HIS A 258 30.60 -4.67 -46.20
N ALA A 259 31.75 -4.88 -45.56
CA ALA A 259 31.88 -5.92 -44.56
C ALA A 259 31.12 -5.58 -43.28
N ILE A 260 30.23 -6.50 -42.83
CA ILE A 260 29.44 -6.34 -41.60
C ILE A 260 29.95 -7.19 -40.41
N GLY A 261 30.89 -8.14 -40.69
CA GLY A 261 31.50 -8.98 -39.67
C GLY A 261 32.28 -8.18 -38.64
N GLY A 262 32.14 -8.58 -37.34
CA GLY A 262 32.83 -7.89 -36.23
C GLY A 262 32.24 -6.55 -35.82
N ARG A 263 31.10 -6.14 -36.36
CA ARG A 263 30.43 -4.90 -35.95
C ARG A 263 29.60 -5.15 -34.68
N PRO A 264 29.82 -4.39 -33.59
CA PRO A 264 29.00 -4.49 -32.36
C PRO A 264 27.51 -4.26 -32.62
N LEU A 265 27.18 -3.48 -33.68
CA LEU A 265 25.82 -3.17 -34.07
C LEU A 265 25.04 -4.43 -34.54
N LEU A 266 25.71 -5.41 -35.16
CA LEU A 266 25.07 -6.69 -35.54
C LEU A 266 24.64 -7.46 -34.30
N THR A 267 25.53 -7.59 -33.31
CA THR A 267 25.21 -8.25 -32.04
C THR A 267 24.09 -7.53 -31.30
N LEU A 268 24.10 -6.20 -31.29
CA LEU A 268 23.05 -5.39 -30.69
C LEU A 268 21.70 -5.64 -31.38
N GLY A 269 21.64 -5.65 -32.72
CA GLY A 269 20.41 -5.92 -33.47
C GLY A 269 19.80 -7.29 -33.11
N VAL A 270 20.63 -8.34 -33.12
CA VAL A 270 20.21 -9.70 -32.73
C VAL A 270 19.73 -9.73 -31.29
N LEU A 271 20.48 -9.14 -30.37
CA LEU A 271 20.13 -9.09 -28.94
C LEU A 271 18.78 -8.40 -28.72
N LEU A 272 18.53 -7.28 -29.38
CA LEU A 272 17.27 -6.54 -29.26
C LEU A 272 16.08 -7.35 -29.76
N VAL A 273 16.22 -8.11 -30.85
CA VAL A 273 15.17 -9.02 -31.34
C VAL A 273 14.89 -10.13 -30.32
N VAL A 274 15.92 -10.80 -29.83
CA VAL A 274 15.78 -11.91 -28.88
C VAL A 274 15.14 -11.41 -27.57
N VAL A 275 15.64 -10.32 -27.00
CA VAL A 275 15.09 -9.73 -25.77
C VAL A 275 13.67 -9.24 -26.02
N GLY A 276 13.37 -8.62 -27.17
CA GLY A 276 12.04 -8.21 -27.55
C GLY A 276 11.04 -9.37 -27.59
N MET A 277 11.43 -10.50 -28.19
CA MET A 277 10.62 -11.72 -28.19
C MET A 277 10.41 -12.30 -26.78
N GLN A 278 11.44 -12.25 -25.92
CA GLN A 278 11.32 -12.70 -24.53
C GLN A 278 10.29 -11.85 -23.76
N PHE A 279 10.34 -10.52 -23.87
CA PHE A 279 9.35 -9.65 -23.24
C PHE A 279 7.94 -9.90 -23.77
N PHE A 280 7.78 -10.11 -25.07
CA PHE A 280 6.49 -10.43 -25.66
C PHE A 280 5.93 -11.76 -25.14
N SER A 281 6.74 -12.81 -25.07
CA SER A 281 6.37 -14.11 -24.52
C SER A 281 6.00 -14.01 -23.03
N LEU A 282 6.73 -13.20 -22.26
CA LEU A 282 6.45 -12.94 -20.84
C LEU A 282 5.09 -12.22 -20.69
N GLY A 283 4.75 -11.32 -21.61
CA GLY A 283 3.45 -10.68 -21.67
C GLY A 283 2.32 -11.66 -21.92
N LEU A 284 2.48 -12.59 -22.85
CA LEU A 284 1.48 -13.63 -23.12
C LEU A 284 1.27 -14.57 -21.94
N ILE A 285 2.35 -15.03 -21.31
CA ILE A 285 2.28 -15.90 -20.13
C ILE A 285 1.55 -15.18 -18.99
N SER A 286 1.89 -13.91 -18.74
CA SER A 286 1.24 -13.11 -17.71
C SER A 286 -0.25 -12.91 -17.98
N GLU A 287 -0.66 -12.69 -19.24
CA GLU A 287 -2.06 -12.58 -19.66
C GLU A 287 -2.82 -13.90 -19.41
N MET A 288 -2.23 -15.04 -19.76
CA MET A 288 -2.82 -16.37 -19.51
C MET A 288 -3.03 -16.61 -18.00
N ILE A 289 -2.04 -16.28 -17.17
CA ILE A 289 -2.17 -16.42 -15.70
C ILE A 289 -3.30 -15.55 -15.17
N THR A 290 -3.40 -14.30 -15.64
CA THR A 290 -4.44 -13.37 -15.22
C THR A 290 -5.83 -13.86 -15.63
N SER A 291 -5.99 -14.30 -16.90
CA SER A 291 -7.24 -14.86 -17.43
C SER A 291 -7.72 -16.06 -16.62
N HIS A 292 -6.82 -16.98 -16.28
CA HIS A 292 -7.16 -18.15 -15.45
C HIS A 292 -7.61 -17.78 -14.02
N HIS A 293 -7.02 -16.75 -13.44
CA HIS A 293 -7.45 -16.26 -12.13
C HIS A 293 -8.83 -15.60 -12.17
N GLU A 294 -9.15 -14.87 -13.23
CA GLU A 294 -10.46 -14.25 -13.42
C GLU A 294 -11.55 -15.29 -13.68
N GLU A 295 -11.28 -16.34 -14.44
CA GLU A 295 -12.22 -17.46 -14.64
C GLU A 295 -12.57 -18.13 -13.31
N ARG A 296 -11.58 -18.48 -12.50
CA ARG A 296 -11.80 -19.10 -11.19
C ARG A 296 -12.55 -18.18 -10.22
N ALA A 297 -12.32 -16.87 -10.27
CA ALA A 297 -13.08 -15.91 -9.49
C ALA A 297 -14.55 -15.88 -9.93
N ARG A 298 -14.82 -15.82 -11.25
CA ARG A 298 -16.18 -15.86 -11.81
C ARG A 298 -16.91 -17.17 -11.53
N GLU A 299 -16.21 -18.31 -11.51
CA GLU A 299 -16.78 -19.59 -11.14
C GLU A 299 -17.20 -19.65 -9.67
N ARG A 300 -16.41 -19.06 -8.76
CA ARG A 300 -16.79 -18.89 -7.34
C ARG A 300 -18.02 -18.00 -7.19
N ASP A 301 -18.01 -16.83 -7.80
CA ASP A 301 -19.14 -15.90 -7.76
C ASP A 301 -20.42 -16.53 -8.35
N ARG A 302 -20.28 -17.34 -9.43
CA ARG A 302 -21.41 -18.11 -9.97
C ARG A 302 -21.89 -19.21 -9.02
N ALA A 303 -20.97 -19.89 -8.33
CA ALA A 303 -21.36 -20.90 -7.35
C ALA A 303 -22.09 -20.30 -6.15
N GLU A 304 -21.70 -19.08 -5.71
CA GLU A 304 -22.42 -18.32 -4.68
C GLU A 304 -23.80 -17.83 -5.17
N LEU A 305 -23.92 -17.43 -6.44
CA LEU A 305 -25.19 -17.01 -7.05
C LEU A 305 -26.16 -18.18 -7.34
N LEU A 306 -25.71 -19.42 -7.30
CA LEU A 306 -26.55 -20.62 -7.46
C LEU A 306 -27.15 -21.09 -6.12
N VAL A 307 -26.76 -20.48 -5.01
CA VAL A 307 -27.38 -20.75 -3.69
C VAL A 307 -28.55 -19.80 -3.51
N ASP A 308 -29.75 -20.34 -3.65
CA ASP A 308 -30.99 -19.56 -3.57
C ASP A 308 -31.39 -19.21 -2.13
N GLU A 309 -30.99 -20.02 -1.14
CA GLU A 309 -31.30 -19.78 0.27
C GLU A 309 -30.30 -20.54 1.19
N VAL A 310 -29.72 -19.86 2.17
CA VAL A 310 -28.99 -20.49 3.28
C VAL A 310 -29.79 -20.29 4.54
N LEU A 311 -30.46 -21.34 5.00
CA LEU A 311 -31.04 -21.38 6.33
C LEU A 311 -29.95 -21.73 7.34
N LEU A 312 -29.56 -20.79 8.20
CA LEU A 312 -28.64 -20.96 9.35
C LEU A 312 -29.42 -21.01 10.65
#